data_47865a44f1f35a2f7e853c8883aa15c0
#
_entry.id   47865a44f1f35a2f7e853c8883aa15c0
#
_cell.length_a   1.000
_cell.length_b   1.000
_cell.length_c   1.000
_cell.angle_alpha   90.00
_cell.angle_beta   90.00
_cell.angle_gamma   90.00
#
_symmetry.space_group_name_H-M   'P 1'
#
loop_
_entity.id
_entity.type
_entity.pdbx_description
1 polymer ?
#
loop_
_entity_poly.entity_id
_entity_poly.type
_entity_poly.pdbx_seq_one_letter_code
_entity_poly.pdbx_strand_id
1 'polypeptide(L)'
;MVMAAQKPVVRLLSAPDRRGSRLVAAMLLAVALGGCAWLDSKQRELALRPTPARPDEITELRPGDLRFTVPVASATADIQQLAMWWLPHPDSNAPTLLYLHGTFRNLYRNRPKIDALRDAGFAIVAVDYRGWGESTSIVPSEATIVADAWLAWAELVRRQPDAGKRVIFGHSMGGSIAVALASQLRHGADYGALVLESTFTRLPDVAAVAGFWGSVGAAVTTLDFDALAKIGNVDAPVLMLHGADDKTVPIELGRRLRDAARPGVRWIEVPGGSHSRLHSEAPGLYRQAMRDLIGELPPPMSTPTPASATTR
;
A
#
# COMPACT_ATOMS: atom_id res chain seq x y z
N MET A 1 43.09 -26.91 -83.27
CA MET A 1 42.97 -25.80 -82.34
C MET A 1 41.67 -26.08 -81.61
N VAL A 2 41.72 -26.73 -80.38
CA VAL A 2 40.58 -27.19 -79.61
C VAL A 2 40.40 -26.22 -78.42
N MET A 3 39.32 -25.48 -78.41
CA MET A 3 38.93 -24.60 -77.33
C MET A 3 38.37 -25.41 -76.16
N ALA A 4 39.03 -25.38 -75.01
CA ALA A 4 38.54 -25.97 -73.76
C ALA A 4 37.54 -25.06 -73.12
N ALA A 5 36.33 -25.55 -72.96
CA ALA A 5 35.23 -24.86 -72.24
C ALA A 5 35.46 -24.94 -70.72
N GLN A 6 35.62 -23.80 -70.04
CA GLN A 6 35.67 -23.69 -68.58
C GLN A 6 34.21 -23.83 -68.04
N LYS A 7 33.99 -24.78 -67.11
CA LYS A 7 32.74 -24.93 -66.34
C LYS A 7 32.69 -23.89 -65.23
N PRO A 8 31.52 -23.26 -64.94
CA PRO A 8 31.41 -22.31 -63.87
C PRO A 8 31.42 -23.06 -62.48
N VAL A 9 32.25 -22.60 -61.59
CA VAL A 9 32.30 -23.04 -60.20
C VAL A 9 31.11 -22.41 -59.44
N VAL A 10 30.06 -23.19 -59.21
CA VAL A 10 28.97 -22.80 -58.34
C VAL A 10 29.47 -22.91 -56.86
N ARG A 11 29.73 -21.76 -56.21
CA ARG A 11 29.96 -21.74 -54.75
C ARG A 11 28.63 -22.08 -54.04
N LEU A 12 28.52 -23.26 -53.50
CA LEU A 12 27.49 -23.63 -52.54
C LEU A 12 27.66 -22.74 -51.30
N LEU A 13 26.75 -21.79 -51.10
CA LEU A 13 26.64 -21.07 -49.85
C LEU A 13 26.31 -22.12 -48.75
N SER A 14 27.23 -22.34 -47.84
CA SER A 14 27.06 -23.22 -46.69
C SER A 14 25.84 -22.76 -45.89
N ALA A 15 24.92 -23.71 -45.61
CA ALA A 15 23.76 -23.42 -44.79
C ALA A 15 24.18 -22.85 -43.44
N PRO A 16 23.46 -21.83 -42.91
CA PRO A 16 23.84 -21.20 -41.63
C PRO A 16 23.82 -22.26 -40.54
N ASP A 17 24.86 -22.26 -39.69
CA ASP A 17 24.96 -23.14 -38.53
C ASP A 17 23.77 -22.91 -37.57
N ARG A 18 22.81 -23.84 -37.63
CA ARG A 18 21.58 -23.77 -36.82
C ARG A 18 21.87 -23.80 -35.32
N ARG A 19 23.03 -24.24 -34.87
CA ARG A 19 23.45 -24.22 -33.46
C ARG A 19 23.90 -22.85 -33.03
N GLY A 20 24.73 -22.20 -33.83
CA GLY A 20 25.19 -20.83 -33.59
C GLY A 20 24.05 -19.83 -33.60
N SER A 21 23.11 -19.93 -34.57
CA SER A 21 21.95 -19.03 -34.61
C SER A 21 20.99 -19.20 -33.40
N ARG A 22 20.83 -20.42 -32.88
CA ARG A 22 20.01 -20.67 -31.68
C ARG A 22 20.69 -20.09 -30.42
N LEU A 23 22.00 -20.18 -30.29
CA LEU A 23 22.75 -19.60 -29.17
C LEU A 23 22.66 -18.06 -29.17
N VAL A 24 22.81 -17.44 -30.34
CA VAL A 24 22.68 -15.99 -30.50
C VAL A 24 21.25 -15.54 -30.17
N ALA A 25 20.24 -16.23 -30.67
CA ALA A 25 18.85 -15.93 -30.35
C ALA A 25 18.55 -16.08 -28.85
N ALA A 26 19.06 -17.13 -28.19
CA ALA A 26 18.92 -17.31 -26.74
C ALA A 26 19.63 -16.21 -25.94
N MET A 27 20.81 -15.80 -26.39
CA MET A 27 21.55 -14.71 -25.75
C MET A 27 20.84 -13.36 -25.91
N LEU A 28 20.31 -13.05 -27.10
CA LEU A 28 19.51 -11.83 -27.33
C LEU A 28 18.22 -11.83 -26.49
N LEU A 29 17.56 -12.97 -26.38
CA LEU A 29 16.37 -13.13 -25.52
C LEU A 29 16.73 -12.92 -24.05
N ALA A 30 17.82 -13.48 -23.56
CA ALA A 30 18.28 -13.30 -22.19
C ALA A 30 18.63 -11.84 -21.89
N VAL A 31 19.28 -11.13 -22.82
CA VAL A 31 19.60 -9.71 -22.70
C VAL A 31 18.31 -8.86 -22.70
N ALA A 32 17.36 -9.18 -23.57
CA ALA A 32 16.07 -8.48 -23.62
C ALA A 32 15.26 -8.70 -22.32
N LEU A 33 15.17 -9.91 -21.82
CA LEU A 33 14.46 -10.23 -20.56
C LEU A 33 15.17 -9.58 -19.37
N GLY A 34 16.49 -9.60 -19.30
CA GLY A 34 17.27 -8.94 -18.25
C GLY A 34 17.09 -7.42 -18.29
N GLY A 35 17.06 -6.83 -19.47
CA GLY A 35 16.80 -5.40 -19.68
C GLY A 35 15.40 -4.99 -19.23
N CYS A 36 14.37 -5.78 -19.55
CA CYS A 36 13.01 -5.53 -19.11
C CYS A 36 12.87 -5.62 -17.59
N ALA A 37 13.47 -6.63 -16.96
CA ALA A 37 13.44 -6.79 -15.50
C ALA A 37 14.18 -5.65 -14.78
N TRP A 38 15.32 -5.21 -15.31
CA TRP A 38 16.05 -4.08 -14.77
C TRP A 38 15.23 -2.78 -14.90
N LEU A 39 14.60 -2.54 -16.04
CA LEU A 39 13.76 -1.35 -16.27
C LEU A 39 12.56 -1.33 -15.34
N ASP A 40 11.86 -2.46 -15.17
CA ASP A 40 10.77 -2.61 -14.23
C ASP A 40 11.20 -2.31 -12.77
N SER A 41 12.35 -2.87 -12.35
CA SER A 41 12.92 -2.59 -11.04
C SER A 41 13.19 -1.09 -10.84
N LYS A 42 13.78 -0.41 -11.85
CA LYS A 42 14.07 1.03 -11.79
C LYS A 42 12.81 1.89 -11.78
N GLN A 43 11.78 1.53 -12.54
CA GLN A 43 10.49 2.21 -12.50
C GLN A 43 9.86 2.12 -11.11
N ARG A 44 9.85 0.91 -10.50
CA ARG A 44 9.30 0.71 -9.14
C ARG A 44 10.08 1.52 -8.10
N GLU A 45 11.39 1.52 -8.17
CA GLU A 45 12.26 2.31 -7.29
C GLU A 45 11.97 3.82 -7.39
N LEU A 46 11.78 4.34 -8.61
CA LEU A 46 11.47 5.75 -8.85
C LEU A 46 10.04 6.13 -8.44
N ALA A 47 9.06 5.26 -8.70
CA ALA A 47 7.65 5.54 -8.40
C ALA A 47 7.35 5.39 -6.92
N LEU A 48 7.85 4.33 -6.28
CA LEU A 48 7.57 4.01 -4.89
C LEU A 48 8.50 4.73 -3.92
N ARG A 49 9.70 5.08 -4.35
CA ARG A 49 10.75 5.76 -3.56
C ARG A 49 10.90 5.16 -2.16
N PRO A 50 11.25 3.87 -2.06
CA PRO A 50 11.46 3.25 -0.76
C PRO A 50 12.49 4.04 0.05
N THR A 51 12.23 4.16 1.35
CA THR A 51 13.11 4.88 2.30
C THR A 51 13.54 3.93 3.40
N PRO A 52 14.50 3.04 3.11
CA PRO A 52 15.04 2.13 4.11
C PRO A 52 15.80 2.89 5.18
N ALA A 53 16.05 2.23 6.29
CA ALA A 53 16.76 2.70 7.46
C ALA A 53 16.00 3.66 8.38
N ARG A 54 16.53 3.71 9.58
CA ARG A 54 16.09 4.56 10.67
C ARG A 54 16.74 5.94 10.52
N PRO A 55 16.02 7.06 10.65
CA PRO A 55 16.64 8.37 10.70
C PRO A 55 17.59 8.50 11.88
N ASP A 56 18.67 9.29 11.73
CA ASP A 56 19.64 9.51 12.79
C ASP A 56 19.06 10.26 14.00
N GLU A 57 18.12 11.19 13.74
CA GLU A 57 17.39 11.93 14.77
C GLU A 57 16.02 11.29 14.99
N ILE A 58 15.85 10.59 16.10
CA ILE A 58 14.61 9.93 16.45
C ILE A 58 14.11 10.42 17.78
N THR A 59 12.91 10.97 17.77
CA THR A 59 12.11 11.07 18.98
C THR A 59 11.70 9.67 19.43
N GLU A 60 12.02 9.30 20.64
CA GLU A 60 11.63 8.02 21.20
C GLU A 60 10.11 7.82 21.21
N LEU A 61 9.67 6.57 21.07
CA LEU A 61 8.27 6.21 21.22
C LEU A 61 7.82 6.47 22.67
N ARG A 62 6.52 6.63 22.89
CA ARG A 62 5.96 6.85 24.24
C ARG A 62 6.16 5.60 25.11
N PRO A 63 6.20 5.71 26.44
CA PRO A 63 6.24 4.55 27.33
C PRO A 63 5.09 3.57 27.01
N GLY A 64 5.41 2.29 26.94
CA GLY A 64 4.46 1.23 26.58
C GLY A 64 4.35 0.93 25.09
N ASP A 65 4.87 1.79 24.21
CA ASP A 65 4.95 1.51 22.78
C ASP A 65 6.00 0.42 22.50
N LEU A 66 5.71 -0.42 21.51
CA LEU A 66 6.58 -1.52 21.10
C LEU A 66 6.95 -1.40 19.61
N ARG A 67 8.24 -1.56 19.33
CA ARG A 67 8.75 -1.87 17.99
C ARG A 67 9.06 -3.34 17.94
N PHE A 68 8.64 -4.03 16.90
CA PHE A 68 8.87 -5.46 16.73
C PHE A 68 8.95 -5.80 15.23
N THR A 69 9.43 -6.99 14.93
CA THR A 69 9.49 -7.49 13.55
C THR A 69 8.70 -8.79 13.43
N VAL A 70 8.16 -9.01 12.23
CA VAL A 70 7.50 -10.26 11.86
C VAL A 70 8.30 -10.89 10.71
N PRO A 71 8.65 -12.19 10.81
CA PRO A 71 9.35 -12.87 9.74
C PRO A 71 8.44 -13.05 8.51
N VAL A 72 9.01 -12.82 7.33
CA VAL A 72 8.32 -13.00 6.04
C VAL A 72 9.08 -14.05 5.25
N ALA A 73 8.38 -15.13 4.87
CA ALA A 73 8.95 -16.13 4.00
C ALA A 73 9.31 -15.52 2.64
N SER A 74 10.51 -15.77 2.16
CA SER A 74 11.00 -15.32 0.86
C SER A 74 11.17 -16.52 -0.08
N ALA A 75 11.09 -16.26 -1.38
CA ALA A 75 11.43 -17.26 -2.40
C ALA A 75 12.94 -17.61 -2.40
N THR A 76 13.78 -16.74 -1.85
CA THR A 76 15.17 -17.02 -1.51
C THR A 76 15.21 -17.57 -0.09
N ALA A 77 16.19 -18.43 0.24
CA ALA A 77 16.29 -19.10 1.55
C ALA A 77 16.41 -18.14 2.76
N ASP A 78 16.53 -16.82 2.50
CA ASP A 78 16.69 -15.81 3.53
C ASP A 78 15.34 -15.40 4.12
N ILE A 79 15.25 -15.37 5.45
CA ILE A 79 14.08 -14.84 6.17
C ILE A 79 14.13 -13.32 6.13
N GLN A 80 13.15 -12.70 5.46
CA GLN A 80 12.97 -11.27 5.47
C GLN A 80 12.22 -10.83 6.74
N GLN A 81 12.35 -9.57 7.12
CA GLN A 81 11.73 -9.01 8.31
C GLN A 81 10.80 -7.85 7.94
N LEU A 82 9.64 -7.82 8.53
CA LEU A 82 8.66 -6.73 8.42
C LEU A 82 8.59 -5.98 9.74
N ALA A 83 9.02 -4.74 9.76
CA ALA A 83 9.03 -3.89 10.95
C ALA A 83 7.66 -3.28 11.21
N MET A 84 7.21 -3.36 12.44
CA MET A 84 5.92 -2.86 12.89
C MET A 84 6.04 -2.14 14.22
N TRP A 85 5.08 -1.23 14.46
CA TRP A 85 4.87 -0.59 15.75
C TRP A 85 3.52 -1.01 16.32
N TRP A 86 3.50 -1.32 17.61
CA TRP A 86 2.31 -1.41 18.42
C TRP A 86 2.28 -0.23 19.39
N LEU A 87 1.26 0.60 19.29
CA LEU A 87 1.08 1.81 20.06
C LEU A 87 -0.23 1.69 20.82
N PRO A 88 -0.22 1.14 22.05
CA PRO A 88 -1.43 0.92 22.83
C PRO A 88 -2.10 2.24 23.22
N HIS A 89 -3.41 2.19 23.42
CA HIS A 89 -4.18 3.27 24.04
C HIS A 89 -4.38 2.95 25.53
N PRO A 90 -4.38 3.96 26.42
CA PRO A 90 -4.62 3.74 27.85
C PRO A 90 -5.97 3.08 28.16
N ASP A 91 -7.02 3.42 27.41
CA ASP A 91 -8.30 2.71 27.44
C ASP A 91 -8.19 1.42 26.63
N SER A 92 -8.33 0.28 27.31
CA SER A 92 -8.33 -1.05 26.68
C SER A 92 -9.52 -1.28 25.73
N ASN A 93 -10.58 -0.47 25.85
CA ASN A 93 -11.73 -0.49 24.97
C ASN A 93 -11.57 0.35 23.69
N ALA A 94 -10.49 1.11 23.57
CA ALA A 94 -10.22 1.92 22.39
C ALA A 94 -10.20 1.07 21.11
N PRO A 95 -10.73 1.58 20.00
CA PRO A 95 -10.57 0.92 18.70
C PRO A 95 -9.11 0.91 18.28
N THR A 96 -8.74 -0.10 17.52
CA THR A 96 -7.38 -0.27 17.00
C THR A 96 -7.35 -0.01 15.51
N LEU A 97 -6.44 0.88 15.09
CA LEU A 97 -6.29 1.31 13.73
C LEU A 97 -5.03 0.66 13.11
N LEU A 98 -5.19 0.02 11.94
CA LEU A 98 -4.09 -0.40 11.08
C LEU A 98 -3.64 0.79 10.24
N TYR A 99 -2.43 1.27 10.44
CA TYR A 99 -1.87 2.41 9.72
C TYR A 99 -1.06 1.95 8.51
N LEU A 100 -1.53 2.26 7.31
CA LEU A 100 -0.90 1.97 6.03
C LEU A 100 -0.41 3.29 5.40
N HIS A 101 0.92 3.47 5.37
CA HIS A 101 1.53 4.72 4.89
C HIS A 101 1.60 4.81 3.35
N GLY A 102 1.80 6.02 2.85
CA GLY A 102 2.07 6.31 1.44
C GLY A 102 3.54 6.08 1.06
N THR A 103 3.90 6.44 -0.17
CA THR A 103 5.28 6.47 -0.66
C THR A 103 6.11 7.53 0.08
N PHE A 104 7.42 7.57 -0.13
CA PHE A 104 8.40 8.59 0.32
C PHE A 104 8.73 8.65 1.81
N ARG A 105 7.92 8.07 2.70
CA ARG A 105 8.09 8.22 4.15
C ARG A 105 7.87 6.89 4.84
N ASN A 106 8.78 6.53 5.72
CA ASN A 106 8.64 5.44 6.67
C ASN A 106 7.83 5.87 7.91
N LEU A 107 7.61 4.98 8.86
CA LEU A 107 6.85 5.25 10.08
C LEU A 107 7.41 6.41 10.90
N TYR A 108 8.73 6.54 10.96
CA TYR A 108 9.38 7.63 11.70
C TYR A 108 8.98 9.01 11.19
N ARG A 109 8.93 9.17 9.86
CA ARG A 109 8.52 10.44 9.23
C ARG A 109 7.01 10.64 9.22
N ASN A 110 6.23 9.57 9.44
CA ASN A 110 4.77 9.62 9.58
C ASN A 110 4.33 9.79 11.04
N ARG A 111 5.24 9.79 11.99
CA ARG A 111 4.94 9.87 13.42
C ARG A 111 4.00 11.00 13.82
N PRO A 112 4.14 12.26 13.34
CA PRO A 112 3.21 13.32 13.72
C PRO A 112 1.75 12.99 13.38
N LYS A 113 1.50 12.34 12.23
CA LYS A 113 0.16 11.88 11.84
C LYS A 113 -0.30 10.71 12.73
N ILE A 114 0.58 9.75 12.98
CA ILE A 114 0.29 8.61 13.85
C ILE A 114 -0.07 9.10 15.26
N ASP A 115 0.69 10.06 15.81
CA ASP A 115 0.39 10.65 17.11
C ASP A 115 -0.95 11.40 17.12
N ALA A 116 -1.30 12.12 16.05
CA ALA A 116 -2.61 12.78 15.93
C ALA A 116 -3.78 11.78 15.92
N LEU A 117 -3.61 10.60 15.30
CA LEU A 117 -4.60 9.51 15.33
C LEU A 117 -4.73 8.90 16.74
N ARG A 118 -3.60 8.71 17.44
CA ARG A 118 -3.61 8.26 18.85
C ARG A 118 -4.33 9.26 19.75
N ASP A 119 -4.05 10.54 19.58
CA ASP A 119 -4.66 11.62 20.38
C ASP A 119 -6.15 11.81 20.04
N ALA A 120 -6.62 11.27 18.91
CA ALA A 120 -8.04 11.17 18.59
C ALA A 120 -8.75 10.01 19.29
N GLY A 121 -8.01 9.00 19.78
CA GLY A 121 -8.56 7.89 20.58
C GLY A 121 -8.28 6.48 20.06
N PHE A 122 -7.33 6.29 19.15
CA PHE A 122 -6.97 4.97 18.63
C PHE A 122 -5.76 4.36 19.32
N ALA A 123 -5.78 3.04 19.57
CA ALA A 123 -4.58 2.23 19.56
C ALA A 123 -4.14 2.01 18.11
N ILE A 124 -2.86 1.80 17.84
CA ILE A 124 -2.35 1.71 16.47
C ILE A 124 -1.43 0.51 16.26
N VAL A 125 -1.68 -0.26 15.21
CA VAL A 125 -0.71 -1.13 14.55
C VAL A 125 -0.24 -0.40 13.30
N ALA A 126 1.05 -0.10 13.22
CA ALA A 126 1.63 0.55 12.05
C ALA A 126 2.71 -0.33 11.43
N VAL A 127 2.84 -0.34 10.11
CA VAL A 127 3.78 -1.17 9.37
C VAL A 127 4.63 -0.34 8.43
N ASP A 128 5.94 -0.59 8.42
CA ASP A 128 6.81 -0.24 7.32
C ASP A 128 6.86 -1.42 6.36
N TYR A 129 6.35 -1.27 5.14
CA TYR A 129 6.48 -2.34 4.14
C TYR A 129 7.95 -2.63 3.85
N ARG A 130 8.27 -3.83 3.36
CA ARG A 130 9.64 -4.12 2.92
C ARG A 130 10.09 -3.11 1.86
N GLY A 131 11.29 -2.56 2.06
CA GLY A 131 11.81 -1.40 1.34
C GLY A 131 11.74 -0.09 2.11
N TRP A 132 10.97 -0.02 3.21
CA TRP A 132 10.88 1.16 4.08
C TRP A 132 11.32 0.87 5.51
N GLY A 133 11.80 1.93 6.18
CA GLY A 133 12.15 1.92 7.58
C GLY A 133 13.12 0.81 7.97
N GLU A 134 12.80 0.10 9.04
CA GLU A 134 13.60 -1.00 9.56
C GLU A 134 13.21 -2.37 8.97
N SER A 135 12.27 -2.41 8.01
CA SER A 135 11.95 -3.62 7.26
C SER A 135 13.06 -3.99 6.29
N THR A 136 13.14 -5.26 5.90
CA THR A 136 14.16 -5.72 4.92
C THR A 136 14.14 -4.85 3.68
N SER A 137 15.31 -4.35 3.30
CA SER A 137 15.49 -3.51 2.12
C SER A 137 15.35 -4.36 0.85
N ILE A 138 14.32 -4.08 0.08
CA ILE A 138 14.06 -4.66 -1.25
C ILE A 138 13.61 -3.55 -2.20
N VAL A 139 13.60 -3.80 -3.51
CA VAL A 139 12.81 -3.00 -4.44
C VAL A 139 11.37 -3.52 -4.37
N PRO A 140 10.44 -2.75 -3.78
CA PRO A 140 9.09 -3.25 -3.55
C PRO A 140 8.29 -3.36 -4.85
N SER A 141 7.24 -4.17 -4.81
CA SER A 141 6.20 -4.26 -5.83
C SER A 141 4.82 -4.12 -5.17
N GLU A 142 3.78 -3.87 -5.95
CA GLU A 142 2.42 -3.87 -5.43
C GLU A 142 2.10 -5.17 -4.69
N ALA A 143 2.48 -6.32 -5.27
CA ALA A 143 2.27 -7.62 -4.66
C ALA A 143 2.98 -7.77 -3.30
N THR A 144 4.24 -7.32 -3.17
CA THR A 144 4.97 -7.40 -1.90
C THR A 144 4.35 -6.48 -0.85
N ILE A 145 3.92 -5.27 -1.23
CA ILE A 145 3.29 -4.32 -0.32
C ILE A 145 1.93 -4.84 0.18
N VAL A 146 1.11 -5.40 -0.71
CA VAL A 146 -0.18 -6.00 -0.34
C VAL A 146 0.03 -7.20 0.59
N ALA A 147 1.03 -8.07 0.32
CA ALA A 147 1.36 -9.19 1.20
C ALA A 147 1.79 -8.72 2.60
N ASP A 148 2.60 -7.65 2.67
CA ASP A 148 3.02 -7.03 3.92
C ASP A 148 1.83 -6.43 4.70
N ALA A 149 0.87 -5.81 4.00
CA ALA A 149 -0.36 -5.31 4.61
C ALA A 149 -1.23 -6.42 5.20
N TRP A 150 -1.30 -7.59 4.56
CA TRP A 150 -1.99 -8.77 5.12
C TRP A 150 -1.34 -9.31 6.39
N LEU A 151 -0.01 -9.30 6.48
CA LEU A 151 0.70 -9.66 7.72
C LEU A 151 0.42 -8.65 8.85
N ALA A 152 0.40 -7.36 8.51
CA ALA A 152 0.04 -6.31 9.46
C ALA A 152 -1.43 -6.40 9.90
N TRP A 153 -2.33 -6.79 8.99
CA TRP A 153 -3.72 -7.09 9.32
C TRP A 153 -3.84 -8.25 10.30
N ALA A 154 -3.12 -9.34 10.08
CA ALA A 154 -3.12 -10.48 11.00
C ALA A 154 -2.65 -10.06 12.41
N GLU A 155 -1.67 -9.17 12.49
CA GLU A 155 -1.19 -8.61 13.76
C GLU A 155 -2.24 -7.70 14.42
N LEU A 156 -2.99 -6.90 13.64
CA LEU A 156 -4.13 -6.14 14.15
C LEU A 156 -5.18 -7.07 14.77
N VAL A 157 -5.58 -8.11 14.03
CA VAL A 157 -6.59 -9.09 14.49
C VAL A 157 -6.17 -9.76 15.81
N ARG A 158 -4.90 -10.10 15.95
CA ARG A 158 -4.35 -10.68 17.17
C ARG A 158 -4.43 -9.73 18.37
N ARG A 159 -4.28 -8.41 18.17
CA ARG A 159 -4.28 -7.39 19.21
C ARG A 159 -5.67 -6.85 19.52
N GLN A 160 -6.55 -6.81 18.55
CA GLN A 160 -7.94 -6.38 18.72
C GLN A 160 -8.89 -7.52 18.36
N PRO A 161 -9.40 -8.27 19.35
CA PRO A 161 -10.30 -9.38 19.12
C PRO A 161 -11.69 -8.93 18.62
N ASP A 162 -12.16 -7.74 19.02
CA ASP A 162 -13.44 -7.19 18.59
C ASP A 162 -13.34 -6.65 17.15
N ALA A 163 -14.00 -7.32 16.23
CA ALA A 163 -13.99 -6.94 14.80
C ALA A 163 -14.58 -5.54 14.58
N GLY A 164 -15.62 -5.16 15.32
CA GLY A 164 -16.24 -3.83 15.21
C GLY A 164 -15.28 -2.68 15.56
N LYS A 165 -14.24 -2.96 16.34
CA LYS A 165 -13.21 -1.99 16.75
C LYS A 165 -11.95 -1.98 15.90
N ARG A 166 -11.89 -2.77 14.83
CA ARG A 166 -10.76 -2.78 13.89
C ARG A 166 -11.02 -1.76 12.79
N VAL A 167 -10.14 -0.77 12.66
CA VAL A 167 -10.23 0.29 11.65
C VAL A 167 -9.04 0.18 10.72
N ILE A 168 -9.28 0.25 9.41
CA ILE A 168 -8.20 0.27 8.41
C ILE A 168 -8.02 1.73 7.99
N PHE A 169 -6.79 2.23 8.07
CA PHE A 169 -6.44 3.58 7.64
C PHE A 169 -5.37 3.52 6.55
N GLY A 170 -5.60 4.24 5.45
CA GLY A 170 -4.62 4.37 4.40
C GLY A 170 -4.43 5.81 3.95
N HIS A 171 -3.15 6.23 3.83
CA HIS A 171 -2.77 7.52 3.29
C HIS A 171 -2.14 7.37 1.92
N SER A 172 -2.63 8.12 0.92
CA SER A 172 -2.07 8.14 -0.45
C SER A 172 -2.03 6.72 -1.05
N MET A 173 -0.87 6.18 -1.46
CA MET A 173 -0.69 4.78 -1.86
C MET A 173 -1.24 3.80 -0.83
N GLY A 174 -1.00 4.05 0.46
CA GLY A 174 -1.55 3.22 1.53
C GLY A 174 -3.08 3.15 1.53
N GLY A 175 -3.77 4.16 0.99
CA GLY A 175 -5.21 4.15 0.79
C GLY A 175 -5.65 3.13 -0.27
N SER A 176 -4.91 2.99 -1.37
CA SER A 176 -5.18 1.95 -2.36
C SER A 176 -4.97 0.55 -1.78
N ILE A 177 -3.94 0.39 -0.93
CA ILE A 177 -3.69 -0.86 -0.20
C ILE A 177 -4.81 -1.13 0.81
N ALA A 178 -5.27 -0.11 1.54
CA ALA A 178 -6.39 -0.20 2.48
C ALA A 178 -7.68 -0.64 1.77
N VAL A 179 -7.97 -0.08 0.59
CA VAL A 179 -9.11 -0.50 -0.24
C VAL A 179 -8.94 -1.94 -0.72
N ALA A 180 -7.76 -2.33 -1.18
CA ALA A 180 -7.48 -3.70 -1.62
C ALA A 180 -7.67 -4.72 -0.48
N LEU A 181 -7.31 -4.37 0.74
CA LEU A 181 -7.52 -5.18 1.93
C LEU A 181 -9.03 -5.22 2.31
N ALA A 182 -9.66 -4.05 2.49
CA ALA A 182 -11.05 -3.92 2.90
C ALA A 182 -12.04 -4.59 1.94
N SER A 183 -11.76 -4.54 0.63
CA SER A 183 -12.62 -5.15 -0.40
C SER A 183 -12.70 -6.69 -0.34
N GLN A 184 -11.83 -7.33 0.44
CA GLN A 184 -11.77 -8.79 0.66
C GLN A 184 -12.26 -9.18 2.08
N LEU A 185 -12.58 -8.21 2.92
CA LEU A 185 -13.05 -8.37 4.28
C LEU A 185 -14.55 -8.02 4.37
N ARG A 186 -15.21 -8.47 5.44
CA ARG A 186 -16.64 -8.25 5.68
C ARG A 186 -16.83 -7.31 6.86
N HIS A 187 -17.60 -6.26 6.65
CA HIS A 187 -18.00 -5.34 7.71
C HIS A 187 -18.69 -6.07 8.86
N GLY A 188 -18.36 -5.69 10.08
CA GLY A 188 -18.89 -6.28 11.31
C GLY A 188 -18.34 -7.66 11.67
N ALA A 189 -17.94 -8.46 10.70
CA ALA A 189 -17.31 -9.77 10.93
C ALA A 189 -15.78 -9.71 11.04
N ASP A 190 -15.17 -8.86 10.22
CA ASP A 190 -13.72 -8.73 10.16
C ASP A 190 -13.25 -7.35 10.64
N TYR A 191 -13.96 -6.27 10.28
CA TYR A 191 -13.58 -4.89 10.63
C TYR A 191 -14.80 -3.98 10.77
N GLY A 192 -14.60 -2.78 11.39
CA GLY A 192 -15.66 -1.80 11.67
C GLY A 192 -15.71 -0.64 10.67
N ALA A 193 -14.58 -0.13 10.19
CA ALA A 193 -14.57 1.03 9.31
C ALA A 193 -13.27 1.13 8.47
N LEU A 194 -13.36 1.90 7.36
CA LEU A 194 -12.25 2.26 6.50
C LEU A 194 -12.04 3.79 6.51
N VAL A 195 -10.80 4.23 6.65
CA VAL A 195 -10.41 5.65 6.55
C VAL A 195 -9.41 5.82 5.41
N LEU A 196 -9.71 6.72 4.49
CA LEU A 196 -8.85 7.06 3.35
C LEU A 196 -8.45 8.54 3.41
N GLU A 197 -7.16 8.82 3.40
CA GLU A 197 -6.64 10.17 3.40
C GLU A 197 -5.82 10.42 2.13
N SER A 198 -6.21 11.45 1.36
CA SER A 198 -5.51 11.88 0.13
C SER A 198 -5.24 10.71 -0.84
N THR A 199 -6.22 9.82 -0.99
CA THR A 199 -6.14 8.59 -1.81
C THR A 199 -6.61 8.89 -3.23
N PHE A 200 -6.11 8.13 -4.18
CA PHE A 200 -6.37 8.28 -5.62
C PHE A 200 -7.14 7.08 -6.20
N THR A 201 -7.60 7.20 -7.45
CA THR A 201 -8.26 6.13 -8.23
C THR A 201 -7.30 5.01 -8.60
N ARG A 202 -6.21 5.34 -9.34
CA ARG A 202 -5.14 4.45 -9.79
C ARG A 202 -3.83 5.20 -9.85
N LEU A 203 -2.71 4.52 -9.69
CA LEU A 203 -1.39 5.17 -9.78
C LEU A 203 -1.14 5.79 -11.18
N PRO A 204 -1.50 5.15 -12.30
CA PRO A 204 -1.41 5.79 -13.61
C PRO A 204 -2.20 7.09 -13.74
N ASP A 205 -3.35 7.24 -13.07
CA ASP A 205 -4.14 8.48 -13.07
C ASP A 205 -3.38 9.62 -12.38
N VAL A 206 -2.67 9.33 -11.28
CA VAL A 206 -1.80 10.31 -10.60
C VAL A 206 -0.64 10.72 -11.51
N ALA A 207 -0.02 9.77 -12.19
CA ALA A 207 1.07 10.05 -13.11
C ALA A 207 0.59 10.89 -14.30
N ALA A 208 -0.59 10.62 -14.85
CA ALA A 208 -1.14 11.34 -16.00
C ALA A 208 -1.35 12.84 -15.72
N VAL A 209 -1.72 13.23 -14.49
CA VAL A 209 -1.90 14.65 -14.12
C VAL A 209 -0.56 15.39 -13.93
N ALA A 210 0.57 14.67 -13.87
CA ALA A 210 1.91 15.27 -13.80
C ALA A 210 2.43 15.78 -15.17
N GLY A 211 1.56 15.86 -16.20
CA GLY A 211 1.88 16.34 -17.52
C GLY A 211 2.42 15.28 -18.49
N PHE A 212 2.99 15.71 -19.62
CA PHE A 212 3.38 14.81 -20.70
C PHE A 212 4.30 13.66 -20.25
N TRP A 213 5.36 13.95 -19.50
CA TRP A 213 6.29 12.93 -19.01
C TRP A 213 5.65 12.00 -17.98
N GLY A 214 4.72 12.51 -17.18
CA GLY A 214 3.90 11.69 -16.30
C GLY A 214 3.02 10.72 -17.08
N SER A 215 2.38 11.17 -18.16
CA SER A 215 1.56 10.31 -19.01
C SER A 215 2.37 9.21 -19.71
N VAL A 216 3.61 9.50 -20.15
CA VAL A 216 4.53 8.47 -20.66
C VAL A 216 4.90 7.46 -19.56
N GLY A 217 5.20 7.93 -18.35
CA GLY A 217 5.45 7.06 -17.19
C GLY A 217 4.24 6.17 -16.86
N ALA A 218 3.03 6.73 -16.90
CA ALA A 218 1.79 6.00 -16.68
C ALA A 218 1.57 4.86 -17.69
N ALA A 219 1.96 5.07 -18.95
CA ALA A 219 1.78 4.09 -20.01
C ALA A 219 2.73 2.88 -19.91
N VAL A 220 3.86 3.01 -19.20
CA VAL A 220 4.88 1.96 -19.11
C VAL A 220 5.00 1.36 -17.70
N THR A 221 4.33 1.92 -16.69
CA THR A 221 4.42 1.40 -15.33
C THR A 221 3.69 0.07 -15.18
N THR A 222 4.29 -0.84 -14.42
CA THR A 222 3.67 -2.11 -14.00
C THR A 222 2.90 -1.99 -12.67
N LEU A 223 2.95 -0.80 -12.04
CA LEU A 223 2.25 -0.50 -10.79
C LEU A 223 0.88 0.08 -11.12
N ASP A 224 -0.16 -0.50 -10.59
CA ASP A 224 -1.54 -0.05 -10.83
C ASP A 224 -2.17 0.57 -9.59
N PHE A 225 -2.09 -0.09 -8.45
CA PHE A 225 -2.74 0.33 -7.21
C PHE A 225 -4.19 0.75 -7.44
N ASP A 226 -4.94 -0.10 -8.17
CA ASP A 226 -6.30 0.18 -8.59
C ASP A 226 -7.29 0.10 -7.42
N ALA A 227 -7.49 1.26 -6.78
CA ALA A 227 -8.52 1.42 -5.76
C ALA A 227 -9.91 1.57 -6.40
N LEU A 228 -10.00 2.16 -7.61
CA LEU A 228 -11.26 2.44 -8.27
C LEU A 228 -12.05 1.17 -8.57
N ALA A 229 -11.39 0.13 -9.07
CA ALA A 229 -12.04 -1.15 -9.37
C ALA A 229 -12.49 -1.92 -8.10
N LYS A 230 -11.96 -1.58 -6.93
CA LYS A 230 -12.17 -2.34 -5.70
C LYS A 230 -13.09 -1.64 -4.69
N ILE A 231 -13.15 -0.30 -4.69
CA ILE A 231 -13.86 0.46 -3.66
C ILE A 231 -15.35 0.14 -3.58
N GLY A 232 -15.99 -0.21 -4.71
CA GLY A 232 -17.38 -0.64 -4.77
C GLY A 232 -17.68 -1.94 -4.03
N ASN A 233 -16.66 -2.75 -3.71
CA ASN A 233 -16.77 -3.99 -2.93
C ASN A 233 -16.61 -3.77 -1.42
N VAL A 234 -16.22 -2.57 -0.98
CA VAL A 234 -16.13 -2.22 0.43
C VAL A 234 -17.55 -2.01 0.98
N ASP A 235 -17.91 -2.78 1.99
CA ASP A 235 -19.25 -2.79 2.59
C ASP A 235 -19.31 -2.09 3.96
N ALA A 236 -18.20 -1.59 4.48
CA ALA A 236 -18.09 -0.87 5.74
C ALA A 236 -18.35 0.63 5.59
N PRO A 237 -18.62 1.35 6.69
CA PRO A 237 -18.54 2.80 6.72
C PRO A 237 -17.17 3.30 6.24
N VAL A 238 -17.18 4.28 5.33
CA VAL A 238 -15.96 4.87 4.77
C VAL A 238 -15.90 6.35 5.11
N LEU A 239 -14.80 6.76 5.75
CA LEU A 239 -14.44 8.16 5.92
C LEU A 239 -13.33 8.52 4.94
N MET A 240 -13.56 9.52 4.10
CA MET A 240 -12.54 10.05 3.18
C MET A 240 -12.22 11.49 3.54
N LEU A 241 -10.92 11.80 3.72
CA LEU A 241 -10.41 13.16 3.90
C LEU A 241 -9.49 13.51 2.74
N HIS A 242 -9.63 14.71 2.18
CA HIS A 242 -8.75 15.18 1.11
C HIS A 242 -8.48 16.68 1.23
N GLY A 243 -7.23 17.07 1.00
CA GLY A 243 -6.85 18.49 0.99
C GLY A 243 -7.28 19.18 -0.31
N ALA A 244 -7.92 20.33 -0.20
CA ALA A 244 -8.35 21.10 -1.38
C ALA A 244 -7.17 21.57 -2.24
N ASP A 245 -6.00 21.80 -1.60
CA ASP A 245 -4.78 22.26 -2.26
C ASP A 245 -3.73 21.14 -2.41
N ASP A 246 -4.17 19.89 -2.45
CA ASP A 246 -3.29 18.74 -2.67
C ASP A 246 -2.66 18.81 -4.08
N LYS A 247 -1.34 19.08 -4.11
CA LYS A 247 -0.55 19.18 -5.37
C LYS A 247 0.05 17.83 -5.80
N THR A 248 -0.05 16.80 -4.97
CA THR A 248 0.49 15.46 -5.24
C THR A 248 -0.59 14.57 -5.83
N VAL A 249 -1.74 14.52 -5.19
CA VAL A 249 -2.94 13.81 -5.65
C VAL A 249 -4.07 14.83 -5.77
N PRO A 250 -4.38 15.32 -6.97
CA PRO A 250 -5.48 16.26 -7.16
C PRO A 250 -6.78 15.74 -6.57
N ILE A 251 -7.52 16.64 -5.89
CA ILE A 251 -8.74 16.28 -5.15
C ILE A 251 -9.79 15.61 -6.04
N GLU A 252 -9.75 15.87 -7.36
CA GLU A 252 -10.63 15.26 -8.35
C GLU A 252 -10.50 13.73 -8.39
N LEU A 253 -9.30 13.20 -8.16
CA LEU A 253 -9.08 11.74 -8.08
C LEU A 253 -9.73 11.16 -6.81
N GLY A 254 -9.66 11.88 -5.70
CA GLY A 254 -10.37 11.51 -4.47
C GLY A 254 -11.89 11.56 -4.63
N ARG A 255 -12.42 12.60 -5.31
CA ARG A 255 -13.86 12.72 -5.61
C ARG A 255 -14.34 11.58 -6.51
N ARG A 256 -13.59 11.24 -7.57
CA ARG A 256 -13.89 10.09 -8.45
C ARG A 256 -13.89 8.77 -7.67
N LEU A 257 -12.95 8.58 -6.74
CA LEU A 257 -12.92 7.38 -5.89
C LEU A 257 -14.13 7.32 -4.95
N ARG A 258 -14.52 8.46 -4.33
CA ARG A 258 -15.73 8.59 -3.51
C ARG A 258 -16.98 8.20 -4.31
N ASP A 259 -17.11 8.72 -5.53
CA ASP A 259 -18.28 8.53 -6.38
C ASP A 259 -18.43 7.06 -6.87
N ALA A 260 -17.33 6.30 -6.89
CA ALA A 260 -17.31 4.87 -7.18
C ALA A 260 -17.55 3.98 -5.96
N ALA A 261 -17.49 4.53 -4.75
CA ALA A 261 -17.78 3.81 -3.53
C ALA A 261 -19.28 3.57 -3.36
N ARG A 262 -19.65 2.67 -2.44
CA ARG A 262 -21.05 2.49 -2.03
C ARG A 262 -21.59 3.77 -1.40
N PRO A 263 -22.90 4.01 -1.48
CA PRO A 263 -23.54 5.15 -0.80
C PRO A 263 -23.22 5.17 0.70
N GLY A 264 -23.09 6.37 1.28
CA GLY A 264 -22.83 6.55 2.71
C GLY A 264 -21.39 6.91 3.04
N VAL A 265 -20.53 7.16 2.05
CA VAL A 265 -19.19 7.72 2.28
C VAL A 265 -19.29 9.09 2.95
N ARG A 266 -18.63 9.24 4.09
CA ARG A 266 -18.44 10.55 4.70
C ARG A 266 -17.20 11.22 4.06
N TRP A 267 -17.43 12.25 3.25
CA TRP A 267 -16.41 13.01 2.55
C TRP A 267 -16.11 14.32 3.28
N ILE A 268 -14.85 14.55 3.58
CA ILE A 268 -14.35 15.79 4.19
C ILE A 268 -13.29 16.40 3.30
N GLU A 269 -13.61 17.54 2.73
CA GLU A 269 -12.67 18.39 2.01
C GLU A 269 -12.06 19.37 3.00
N VAL A 270 -10.72 19.39 3.10
CA VAL A 270 -10.01 20.28 4.01
C VAL A 270 -9.57 21.52 3.24
N PRO A 271 -10.17 22.69 3.47
CA PRO A 271 -9.79 23.94 2.79
C PRO A 271 -8.32 24.26 3.04
N GLY A 272 -7.56 24.58 1.97
CA GLY A 272 -6.13 24.87 2.06
C GLY A 272 -5.26 23.66 2.44
N GLY A 273 -5.86 22.47 2.60
CA GLY A 273 -5.16 21.28 3.03
C GLY A 273 -4.23 20.73 1.95
N SER A 274 -3.03 20.33 2.35
CA SER A 274 -2.02 19.71 1.49
C SER A 274 -2.06 18.18 1.56
N HIS A 275 -1.28 17.50 0.72
CA HIS A 275 -1.27 16.04 0.59
C HIS A 275 -1.04 15.26 1.91
N SER A 276 -0.14 15.72 2.77
CA SER A 276 0.34 14.86 3.88
C SER A 276 0.13 15.46 5.28
N ARG A 277 -0.41 16.66 5.39
CA ARG A 277 -0.40 17.42 6.65
C ARG A 277 -1.78 17.83 7.16
N LEU A 278 -2.85 17.19 6.73
CA LEU A 278 -4.22 17.52 7.14
C LEU A 278 -4.36 17.51 8.67
N HIS A 279 -3.72 16.57 9.36
CA HIS A 279 -3.68 16.48 10.82
C HIS A 279 -3.09 17.71 11.52
N SER A 280 -2.19 18.45 10.87
CA SER A 280 -1.56 19.66 11.41
C SER A 280 -2.11 20.96 10.82
N GLU A 281 -2.62 20.93 9.60
CA GLU A 281 -3.19 22.09 8.91
C GLU A 281 -4.63 22.37 9.38
N ALA A 282 -5.38 21.32 9.73
CA ALA A 282 -6.75 21.43 10.25
C ALA A 282 -6.94 20.50 11.48
N PRO A 283 -6.18 20.68 12.58
CA PRO A 283 -6.13 19.72 13.67
C PRO A 283 -7.48 19.50 14.36
N GLY A 284 -8.30 20.54 14.47
CA GLY A 284 -9.65 20.46 15.06
C GLY A 284 -10.58 19.59 14.20
N LEU A 285 -10.67 19.89 12.90
CA LEU A 285 -11.49 19.15 11.94
C LEU A 285 -11.03 17.69 11.84
N TYR A 286 -9.72 17.45 11.73
CA TYR A 286 -9.14 16.12 11.65
C TYR A 286 -9.49 15.27 12.87
N ARG A 287 -9.28 15.81 14.07
CA ARG A 287 -9.58 15.13 15.33
C ARG A 287 -11.08 14.85 15.48
N GLN A 288 -11.92 15.82 15.12
CA GLN A 288 -13.36 15.66 15.21
C GLN A 288 -13.84 14.55 14.28
N ALA A 289 -13.38 14.53 13.02
CA ALA A 289 -13.73 13.49 12.05
C ALA A 289 -13.39 12.08 12.55
N MET A 290 -12.22 11.93 13.20
CA MET A 290 -11.80 10.64 13.77
C MET A 290 -12.64 10.25 14.99
N ARG A 291 -12.96 11.19 15.85
CA ARG A 291 -13.82 10.92 17.03
C ARG A 291 -15.25 10.57 16.64
N ASP A 292 -15.80 11.24 15.65
CA ASP A 292 -17.13 10.93 15.13
C ASP A 292 -17.15 9.50 14.57
N LEU A 293 -16.11 9.11 13.81
CA LEU A 293 -15.99 7.75 13.32
C LEU A 293 -15.93 6.73 14.48
N ILE A 294 -15.16 7.01 15.54
CA ILE A 294 -15.10 6.15 16.73
C ILE A 294 -16.48 5.98 17.36
N GLY A 295 -17.27 7.07 17.45
CA GLY A 295 -18.62 7.06 18.00
C GLY A 295 -19.64 6.28 17.14
N GLU A 296 -19.36 6.09 15.86
CA GLU A 296 -20.19 5.34 14.91
C GLU A 296 -19.82 3.84 14.82
N LEU A 297 -18.68 3.43 15.40
CA LEU A 297 -18.28 2.02 15.39
C LEU A 297 -19.32 1.16 16.14
N PRO A 298 -19.55 -0.09 15.69
CA PRO A 298 -20.47 -0.99 16.35
C PRO A 298 -20.12 -1.15 17.85
N PRO A 299 -21.12 -1.23 18.73
CA PRO A 299 -20.87 -1.56 20.12
C PRO A 299 -20.20 -2.94 20.22
N PRO A 300 -19.42 -3.20 21.29
CA PRO A 300 -18.76 -4.49 21.46
C PRO A 300 -19.78 -5.62 21.35
N MET A 301 -19.44 -6.66 20.58
CA MET A 301 -20.26 -7.87 20.51
C MET A 301 -20.39 -8.42 21.94
N SER A 302 -21.60 -8.45 22.45
CA SER A 302 -21.88 -9.09 23.72
C SER A 302 -21.41 -10.54 23.64
N THR A 303 -20.43 -10.92 24.45
CA THR A 303 -20.07 -12.34 24.64
C THR A 303 -21.35 -13.08 25.04
N PRO A 304 -21.73 -14.16 24.34
CA PRO A 304 -22.88 -14.95 24.77
C PRO A 304 -22.62 -15.40 26.21
N THR A 305 -23.48 -14.98 27.12
CA THR A 305 -23.47 -15.46 28.51
C THR A 305 -23.51 -16.99 28.48
N PRO A 306 -22.52 -17.68 29.06
CA PRO A 306 -22.59 -19.14 29.11
C PRO A 306 -23.93 -19.53 29.72
N ALA A 307 -24.72 -20.30 28.97
CA ALA A 307 -25.99 -20.82 29.45
C ALA A 307 -25.71 -21.52 30.80
N SER A 308 -26.37 -21.03 31.87
CA SER A 308 -26.26 -21.63 33.17
C SER A 308 -26.68 -23.11 33.04
N ALA A 309 -25.73 -24.00 33.25
CA ALA A 309 -26.00 -25.42 33.32
C ALA A 309 -26.98 -25.65 34.50
N THR A 310 -28.24 -25.81 34.19
CA THR A 310 -29.23 -26.20 35.16
C THR A 310 -28.97 -27.69 35.48
N THR A 311 -28.25 -27.94 36.54
CA THR A 311 -28.13 -29.26 37.16
C THR A 311 -29.51 -29.67 37.64
N ARG A 312 -30.04 -30.73 37.04
CA ARG A 312 -31.15 -31.52 37.60
C ARG A 312 -30.55 -32.72 38.36
#